data_8b64bde012544b55d66599f77ea96f30
#
_entry.id   8b64bde012544b55d66599f77ea96f30
#
_cell.length_a   1.000
_cell.length_b   1.000
_cell.length_c   1.000
_cell.angle_alpha   90.00
_cell.angle_beta   90.00
_cell.angle_gamma   90.00
#
_symmetry.space_group_name_H-M   'P 1'
#
loop_
_entity.id
_entity.type
_entity.pdbx_description
1 polymer ?
#
loop_
_entity_poly.entity_id
_entity_poly.type
_entity_poly.pdbx_seq_one_letter_code
_entity_poly.pdbx_strand_id
1 'polypeptide(L)'
;FKRYAVELPRVPLPRDLPATTAPAVAVLAGTADVSPTELDLPQLSRLLHLSAGVVRTTERPYATWFFRAAGSAGGRFPLEVYVAVPDGLGLPAGLHWYDPLDHALVQVGPQPRGHAPALVVTGVPWRTGWRYRERGYRHVYWDAGTMLSQLLAAADSAGLAPRLHTRFPDAAVA
;
A
#
# COMPACT_ATOMS: atom_id res chain seq x y z
N PHE A 1 10.95 -2.73 10.15
CA PHE A 1 10.40 -1.67 9.31
C PHE A 1 11.52 -0.87 8.66
N LYS A 2 11.29 -0.42 7.40
CA LYS A 2 12.14 0.58 6.75
C LYS A 2 11.94 1.93 7.46
N ARG A 3 12.97 2.73 7.48
CA ARG A 3 12.91 4.11 7.96
C ARG A 3 13.66 5.01 6.97
N TYR A 4 13.08 6.13 6.67
CA TYR A 4 13.73 7.21 5.96
C TYR A 4 14.19 8.30 6.95
N ALA A 5 15.07 9.18 6.51
CA ALA A 5 15.57 10.28 7.31
C ALA A 5 14.43 11.12 7.91
N VAL A 6 14.61 11.55 9.15
CA VAL A 6 13.55 12.24 9.93
C VAL A 6 13.24 13.62 9.34
N GLU A 7 14.22 14.21 8.66
CA GLU A 7 14.14 15.54 8.06
C GLU A 7 13.28 15.57 6.78
N LEU A 8 12.98 14.41 6.19
CA LEU A 8 12.14 14.36 4.99
C LEU A 8 10.71 14.78 5.32
N PRO A 9 10.06 15.54 4.42
CA PRO A 9 8.69 15.97 4.61
C PRO A 9 7.75 14.78 4.84
N ARG A 10 6.93 14.88 5.88
CA ARG A 10 5.95 13.86 6.27
C ARG A 10 4.56 14.43 6.26
N VAL A 11 3.62 13.70 5.68
CA VAL A 11 2.21 14.03 5.68
C VAL A 11 1.46 12.91 6.40
N PRO A 12 0.93 13.18 7.61
CA PRO A 12 0.06 12.23 8.29
C PRO A 12 -1.19 11.95 7.45
N LEU A 13 -1.58 10.69 7.36
CA LEU A 13 -2.79 10.30 6.67
C LEU A 13 -4.00 10.31 7.61
N PRO A 14 -5.20 10.65 7.11
CA PRO A 14 -6.43 10.55 7.89
C PRO A 14 -6.65 9.14 8.43
N ARG A 15 -7.08 9.03 9.68
CA ARG A 15 -7.42 7.73 10.32
C ARG A 15 -8.92 7.50 10.37
N ASP A 16 -9.72 8.53 10.11
CA ASP A 16 -11.15 8.39 9.87
C ASP A 16 -11.36 7.96 8.42
N LEU A 17 -11.45 6.65 8.24
CA LEU A 17 -11.47 6.03 6.93
C LEU A 17 -12.90 6.02 6.39
N PRO A 18 -13.14 6.46 5.13
CA PRO A 18 -14.47 6.45 4.56
C PRO A 18 -15.04 5.03 4.49
N ALA A 19 -16.26 4.87 4.97
CA ALA A 19 -16.97 3.60 4.88
C ALA A 19 -17.45 3.32 3.46
N THR A 20 -17.58 2.05 3.11
CA THR A 20 -18.21 1.61 1.85
C THR A 20 -19.37 0.70 2.19
N THR A 21 -20.43 0.76 1.40
CA THR A 21 -21.66 -0.03 1.59
C THR A 21 -21.73 -1.25 0.67
N ALA A 22 -20.81 -1.39 -0.27
CA ALA A 22 -20.76 -2.52 -1.19
C ALA A 22 -20.57 -3.84 -0.45
N PRO A 23 -21.39 -4.87 -0.68
CA PRO A 23 -21.22 -6.18 -0.07
C PRO A 23 -19.90 -6.80 -0.50
N ALA A 24 -19.08 -7.23 0.46
CA ALA A 24 -17.73 -7.76 0.19
C ALA A 24 -17.72 -8.92 -0.81
N VAL A 25 -18.71 -9.83 -0.73
CA VAL A 25 -18.81 -10.96 -1.66
C VAL A 25 -19.08 -10.48 -3.08
N ALA A 26 -19.93 -9.46 -3.27
CA ALA A 26 -20.21 -8.90 -4.59
C ALA A 26 -18.98 -8.19 -5.17
N VAL A 27 -18.22 -7.46 -4.35
CA VAL A 27 -16.95 -6.84 -4.75
C VAL A 27 -15.96 -7.90 -5.23
N LEU A 28 -15.75 -8.96 -4.44
CA LEU A 28 -14.83 -10.04 -4.79
C LEU A 28 -15.27 -10.83 -6.02
N ALA A 29 -16.57 -10.94 -6.26
CA ALA A 29 -17.13 -11.58 -7.45
C ALA A 29 -17.15 -10.65 -8.69
N GLY A 30 -16.79 -9.36 -8.55
CA GLY A 30 -16.89 -8.40 -9.63
C GLY A 30 -18.34 -8.05 -10.05
N THR A 31 -19.30 -8.25 -9.15
CA THR A 31 -20.73 -8.02 -9.40
C THR A 31 -21.31 -6.89 -8.55
N ALA A 32 -20.48 -6.18 -7.80
CA ALA A 32 -20.91 -5.04 -7.01
C ALA A 32 -21.29 -3.87 -7.93
N ASP A 33 -22.46 -3.29 -7.69
CA ASP A 33 -22.86 -2.04 -8.32
C ASP A 33 -22.42 -0.88 -7.43
N VAL A 34 -21.34 -0.22 -7.82
CA VAL A 34 -20.74 0.90 -7.08
C VAL A 34 -20.56 2.07 -8.04
N SER A 35 -21.12 3.21 -7.68
CA SER A 35 -20.95 4.43 -8.47
C SER A 35 -19.47 4.83 -8.57
N PRO A 36 -19.00 5.21 -9.77
CA PRO A 36 -17.64 5.70 -9.94
C PRO A 36 -17.34 6.91 -9.05
N THR A 37 -16.16 6.92 -8.47
CA THR A 37 -15.64 8.04 -7.66
C THR A 37 -14.23 8.40 -8.11
N GLU A 38 -13.81 9.62 -7.76
CA GLU A 38 -12.40 10.04 -7.92
C GLU A 38 -11.61 9.74 -6.64
N LEU A 39 -10.31 9.49 -6.82
CA LEU A 39 -9.40 9.27 -5.71
C LEU A 39 -9.14 10.60 -4.99
N ASP A 40 -9.40 10.64 -3.69
CA ASP A 40 -9.04 11.71 -2.78
C ASP A 40 -8.10 11.23 -1.68
N LEU A 41 -7.66 12.12 -0.80
CA LEU A 41 -6.74 11.77 0.28
C LEU A 41 -7.35 10.78 1.31
N PRO A 42 -8.61 10.92 1.75
CA PRO A 42 -9.26 9.91 2.59
C PRO A 42 -9.35 8.53 1.94
N GLN A 43 -9.68 8.46 0.67
CA GLN A 43 -9.71 7.20 -0.07
C GLN A 43 -8.32 6.58 -0.21
N LEU A 44 -7.31 7.39 -0.55
CA LEU A 44 -5.92 6.94 -0.59
C LEU A 44 -5.47 6.38 0.76
N SER A 45 -5.79 7.10 1.84
CA SER A 45 -5.50 6.64 3.21
C SER A 45 -6.13 5.28 3.49
N ARG A 46 -7.42 5.12 3.14
CA ARG A 46 -8.13 3.85 3.29
C ARG A 46 -7.47 2.71 2.50
N LEU A 47 -7.10 2.95 1.24
CA LEU A 47 -6.42 1.95 0.41
C LEU A 47 -5.11 1.49 1.04
N LEU A 48 -4.27 2.43 1.47
CA LEU A 48 -2.98 2.14 2.09
C LEU A 48 -3.14 1.42 3.43
N HIS A 49 -4.08 1.85 4.26
CA HIS A 49 -4.33 1.22 5.55
C HIS A 49 -4.82 -0.22 5.41
N LEU A 50 -5.83 -0.45 4.58
CA LEU A 50 -6.47 -1.76 4.41
C LEU A 50 -5.64 -2.74 3.57
N SER A 51 -4.61 -2.29 2.85
CA SER A 51 -3.72 -3.18 2.09
C SER A 51 -2.35 -3.40 2.74
N ALA A 52 -1.74 -2.37 3.30
CA ALA A 52 -0.36 -2.42 3.80
C ALA A 52 -0.18 -1.86 5.22
N GLY A 53 -1.20 -1.23 5.79
CA GLY A 53 -1.15 -0.58 7.10
C GLY A 53 -1.04 -1.56 8.27
N VAL A 54 -0.60 -1.06 9.42
CA VAL A 54 -0.64 -1.79 10.69
C VAL A 54 -2.06 -1.67 11.26
N VAL A 55 -2.77 -2.80 11.30
CA VAL A 55 -4.17 -2.86 11.75
C VAL A 55 -4.32 -3.35 13.19
N ARG A 56 -3.29 -3.97 13.74
CA ARG A 56 -3.27 -4.43 15.13
C ARG A 56 -1.85 -4.43 15.67
N THR A 57 -1.74 -4.07 16.93
CA THR A 57 -0.49 -4.15 17.70
C THR A 57 -0.71 -5.03 18.92
N THR A 58 0.28 -5.82 19.30
CA THR A 58 0.25 -6.64 20.52
C THR A 58 1.57 -6.46 21.26
N GLU A 59 1.47 -6.01 22.48
CA GLU A 59 2.62 -5.92 23.38
C GLU A 59 2.94 -7.32 23.95
N ARG A 60 4.23 -7.64 23.98
CA ARG A 60 4.78 -8.84 24.60
C ARG A 60 5.92 -8.40 25.53
N PRO A 61 6.30 -9.21 26.53
CA PRO A 61 7.36 -8.83 27.49
C PRO A 61 8.67 -8.39 26.86
N TYR A 62 8.99 -8.87 25.66
CA TYR A 62 10.27 -8.64 25.00
C TYR A 62 10.17 -7.96 23.63
N ALA A 63 8.95 -7.67 23.12
CA ALA A 63 8.77 -7.06 21.82
C ALA A 63 7.33 -6.59 21.56
N THR A 64 7.18 -5.55 20.79
CA THR A 64 5.90 -5.13 20.20
C THR A 64 5.72 -5.84 18.86
N TRP A 65 4.61 -6.51 18.70
CA TRP A 65 4.26 -7.22 17.46
C TRP A 65 3.25 -6.40 16.68
N PHE A 66 3.58 -6.14 15.42
CA PHE A 66 2.73 -5.40 14.49
C PHE A 66 2.15 -6.34 13.46
N PHE A 67 0.83 -6.28 13.30
CA PHE A 67 0.10 -7.06 12.31
C PHE A 67 -0.41 -6.12 11.22
N ARG A 68 0.03 -6.36 9.99
CA ARG A 68 -0.45 -5.59 8.84
C ARG A 68 -1.75 -6.17 8.30
N ALA A 69 -2.46 -5.36 7.49
CA ALA A 69 -3.70 -5.75 6.84
C ALA A 69 -3.51 -6.98 5.95
N ALA A 70 -2.50 -6.95 5.07
CA ALA A 70 -2.17 -8.12 4.25
C ALA A 70 -1.35 -9.16 5.03
N GLY A 71 -1.62 -10.43 4.76
CA GLY A 71 -0.80 -11.53 5.25
C GLY A 71 0.61 -11.51 4.69
N SER A 72 1.56 -12.08 5.43
CA SER A 72 2.93 -12.24 4.96
C SER A 72 3.56 -13.52 5.49
N ALA A 73 4.34 -14.19 4.68
CA ALA A 73 5.06 -15.39 5.05
C ALA A 73 5.92 -15.16 6.30
N GLY A 74 5.57 -15.84 7.40
CA GLY A 74 6.23 -15.71 8.69
C GLY A 74 6.20 -14.29 9.28
N GLY A 75 5.27 -13.43 8.86
CA GLY A 75 5.16 -12.04 9.34
C GLY A 75 6.37 -11.19 8.97
N ARG A 76 7.00 -11.41 7.82
CA ARG A 76 8.24 -10.71 7.40
C ARG A 76 8.01 -9.40 6.65
N PHE A 77 6.84 -9.25 6.03
CA PHE A 77 6.41 -8.03 5.34
C PHE A 77 7.48 -7.47 4.40
N PRO A 78 7.85 -8.22 3.35
CA PRO A 78 8.94 -7.83 2.45
C PRO A 78 8.59 -6.68 1.51
N LEU A 79 7.34 -6.23 1.52
CA LEU A 79 6.85 -5.24 0.58
C LEU A 79 6.95 -3.82 1.14
N GLU A 80 7.31 -2.89 0.26
CA GLU A 80 7.24 -1.46 0.47
C GLU A 80 6.28 -0.85 -0.55
N VAL A 81 5.48 0.12 -0.12
CA VAL A 81 4.52 0.81 -0.99
C VAL A 81 4.95 2.25 -1.16
N TYR A 82 4.97 2.69 -2.40
CA TYR A 82 5.21 4.08 -2.76
C TYR A 82 3.99 4.63 -3.49
N VAL A 83 3.75 5.91 -3.32
CA VAL A 83 2.67 6.64 -4.00
C VAL A 83 3.31 7.72 -4.84
N ALA A 84 3.15 7.61 -6.15
CA ALA A 84 3.46 8.65 -7.10
C ALA A 84 2.27 9.60 -7.15
N VAL A 85 2.46 10.80 -6.64
CA VAL A 85 1.40 11.82 -6.51
C VAL A 85 1.63 12.92 -7.54
N PRO A 86 0.75 13.05 -8.56
CA PRO A 86 0.68 14.26 -9.36
C PRO A 86 0.01 15.38 -8.54
N ASP A 87 -0.10 16.58 -9.12
CA ASP A 87 -0.88 17.65 -8.50
C ASP A 87 -2.36 17.23 -8.29
N GLY A 88 -3.00 17.68 -7.22
CA GLY A 88 -4.45 17.60 -7.06
C GLY A 88 -5.00 16.71 -5.96
N LEU A 89 -4.18 15.89 -5.27
CA LEU A 89 -4.67 15.01 -4.18
C LEU A 89 -4.65 15.67 -2.78
N GLY A 90 -4.46 16.99 -2.69
CA GLY A 90 -4.24 17.64 -1.38
C GLY A 90 -2.90 17.28 -0.74
N LEU A 91 -1.98 16.72 -1.51
CA LEU A 91 -0.62 16.35 -1.14
C LEU A 91 0.38 17.12 -2.01
N PRO A 92 1.60 17.40 -1.53
CA PRO A 92 2.67 17.86 -2.39
C PRO A 92 2.92 16.86 -3.52
N ALA A 93 3.04 17.36 -4.76
CA ALA A 93 3.41 16.50 -5.88
C ALA A 93 4.79 15.89 -5.63
N GLY A 94 4.92 14.57 -5.85
CA GLY A 94 6.16 13.86 -5.56
C GLY A 94 6.01 12.35 -5.48
N LEU A 95 7.13 11.70 -5.27
CA LEU A 95 7.16 10.28 -4.90
C LEU A 95 7.20 10.17 -3.37
N HIS A 96 6.24 9.47 -2.83
CA HIS A 96 6.08 9.28 -1.39
C HIS A 96 6.20 7.82 -1.01
N TRP A 97 6.95 7.51 0.03
CA TRP A 97 6.94 6.20 0.67
C TRP A 97 5.84 6.16 1.74
N TYR A 98 5.07 5.09 1.77
CA TYR A 98 4.08 4.86 2.82
C TYR A 98 4.75 4.28 4.07
N ASP A 99 4.70 5.00 5.17
CA ASP A 99 5.09 4.51 6.49
C ASP A 99 3.88 3.84 7.16
N PRO A 100 3.84 2.50 7.20
CA PRO A 100 2.69 1.78 7.77
C PRO A 100 2.62 1.87 9.29
N LEU A 101 3.71 2.24 9.94
CA LEU A 101 3.77 2.34 11.40
C LEU A 101 3.15 3.64 11.89
N ASP A 102 3.56 4.74 11.28
CA ASP A 102 3.07 6.07 11.62
C ASP A 102 1.78 6.43 10.86
N HIS A 103 1.41 5.62 9.85
CA HIS A 103 0.33 5.88 8.90
C HIS A 103 0.51 7.26 8.24
N ALA A 104 1.62 7.43 7.58
CA ALA A 104 2.05 8.67 6.97
C ALA A 104 2.69 8.45 5.60
N LEU A 105 2.72 9.49 4.80
CA LEU A 105 3.50 9.55 3.56
C LEU A 105 4.77 10.35 3.79
N VAL A 106 5.91 9.81 3.39
CA VAL A 106 7.22 10.46 3.45
C VAL A 106 7.65 10.79 2.04
N GLN A 107 7.84 12.06 1.73
CA GLN A 107 8.31 12.46 0.40
C GLN A 107 9.77 12.04 0.22
N VAL A 108 10.02 11.18 -0.75
CA VAL A 108 11.34 10.59 -1.01
C VAL A 108 11.89 10.92 -2.39
N GLY A 109 11.10 11.55 -3.24
CA GLY A 109 11.52 11.90 -4.60
C GLY A 109 10.69 13.03 -5.22
N PRO A 110 11.13 13.49 -6.39
CA PRO A 110 10.46 14.56 -7.12
C PRO A 110 9.10 14.10 -7.68
N GLN A 111 8.39 15.06 -8.29
CA GLN A 111 7.13 14.78 -8.97
C GLN A 111 7.34 13.75 -10.11
N PRO A 112 6.53 12.68 -10.14
CA PRO A 112 6.59 11.67 -11.18
C PRO A 112 6.13 12.25 -12.53
N ARG A 113 6.57 11.64 -13.62
CA ARG A 113 6.02 11.93 -14.94
C ARG A 113 4.65 11.28 -15.06
N GLY A 114 3.64 12.02 -15.48
CA GLY A 114 2.27 11.55 -15.66
C GLY A 114 1.24 12.37 -14.90
N HIS A 115 -0.04 12.10 -15.16
CA HIS A 115 -1.15 12.90 -14.65
C HIS A 115 -2.06 12.12 -13.70
N ALA A 116 -1.85 10.82 -13.56
CA ALA A 116 -2.65 9.98 -12.67
C ALA A 116 -1.82 9.50 -11.49
N PRO A 117 -2.39 9.41 -10.29
CA PRO A 117 -1.73 8.81 -9.16
C PRO A 117 -1.46 7.33 -9.41
N ALA A 118 -0.32 6.85 -8.93
CA ALA A 118 0.04 5.44 -9.03
C ALA A 118 0.63 4.92 -7.72
N LEU A 119 0.27 3.68 -7.37
CA LEU A 119 0.90 2.97 -6.28
C LEU A 119 1.93 2.01 -6.85
N VAL A 120 3.16 2.12 -6.37
CA VAL A 120 4.27 1.26 -6.77
C VAL A 120 4.61 0.33 -5.61
N VAL A 121 4.57 -0.96 -5.85
CA VAL A 121 4.90 -1.98 -4.84
C VAL A 121 6.26 -2.55 -5.16
N THR A 122 7.18 -2.45 -4.22
CA THR A 122 8.53 -3.01 -4.35
C THR A 122 8.78 -4.10 -3.33
N GLY A 123 9.65 -5.06 -3.66
CA GLY A 123 10.02 -6.14 -2.77
C GLY A 123 11.42 -5.97 -2.18
N VAL A 124 11.59 -6.38 -0.93
CA VAL A 124 12.87 -6.49 -0.24
C VAL A 124 13.16 -7.97 0.02
N PRO A 125 13.75 -8.70 -0.94
CA PRO A 125 13.85 -10.17 -0.91
C PRO A 125 14.58 -10.72 0.32
N TRP A 126 15.57 -10.02 0.86
CA TRP A 126 16.32 -10.50 2.00
C TRP A 126 15.48 -10.62 3.28
N ARG A 127 14.36 -9.85 3.43
CA ARG A 127 13.47 -9.95 4.59
C ARG A 127 12.82 -11.32 4.73
N THR A 128 12.64 -12.03 3.63
CA THR A 128 12.14 -13.41 3.59
C THR A 128 13.28 -14.40 3.37
N GLY A 129 14.28 -14.04 2.56
CA GLY A 129 15.36 -14.89 2.12
C GLY A 129 16.23 -15.45 3.26
N TRP A 130 16.54 -14.65 4.28
CA TRP A 130 17.34 -15.12 5.42
C TRP A 130 16.67 -16.27 6.18
N ARG A 131 15.34 -16.36 6.13
CA ARG A 131 14.56 -17.43 6.80
C ARG A 131 14.20 -18.57 5.85
N TYR A 132 13.84 -18.23 4.62
CA TYR A 132 13.30 -19.18 3.65
C TYR A 132 14.27 -19.50 2.51
N ARG A 133 15.47 -18.94 2.54
CA ARG A 133 16.52 -19.10 1.53
C ARG A 133 15.95 -18.79 0.14
N GLU A 134 16.21 -19.62 -0.88
CA GLU A 134 15.75 -19.41 -2.25
C GLU A 134 14.23 -19.33 -2.37
N ARG A 135 13.50 -20.06 -1.51
CA ARG A 135 12.03 -19.93 -1.43
C ARG A 135 11.56 -18.54 -1.03
N GLY A 136 12.38 -17.79 -0.33
CA GLY A 136 12.07 -16.41 0.08
C GLY A 136 11.70 -15.51 -1.08
N TYR A 137 12.31 -15.72 -2.25
CA TYR A 137 11.97 -14.98 -3.47
C TYR A 137 10.52 -15.20 -3.90
N ARG A 138 10.05 -16.46 -3.89
CA ARG A 138 8.66 -16.80 -4.20
C ARG A 138 7.66 -16.19 -3.20
N HIS A 139 8.03 -16.12 -1.93
CA HIS A 139 7.19 -15.52 -0.91
C HIS A 139 6.95 -14.02 -1.13
N VAL A 140 7.90 -13.29 -1.73
CA VAL A 140 7.68 -11.88 -2.09
C VAL A 140 6.49 -11.73 -3.05
N TYR A 141 6.39 -12.61 -4.05
CA TYR A 141 5.26 -12.59 -5.00
C TYR A 141 3.93 -13.02 -4.36
N TRP A 142 3.95 -14.01 -3.47
CA TRP A 142 2.74 -14.44 -2.76
C TRP A 142 2.23 -13.35 -1.82
N ASP A 143 3.12 -12.72 -1.08
CA ASP A 143 2.78 -11.59 -0.21
C ASP A 143 2.25 -10.41 -1.04
N ALA A 144 2.85 -10.15 -2.21
CA ALA A 144 2.38 -9.12 -3.14
C ALA A 144 0.96 -9.43 -3.65
N GLY A 145 0.68 -10.67 -4.05
CA GLY A 145 -0.66 -11.10 -4.45
C GLY A 145 -1.69 -10.88 -3.35
N THR A 146 -1.35 -11.24 -2.10
CA THR A 146 -2.23 -11.05 -0.94
C THR A 146 -2.52 -9.57 -0.69
N MET A 147 -1.50 -8.71 -0.77
CA MET A 147 -1.67 -7.27 -0.58
C MET A 147 -2.45 -6.64 -1.72
N LEU A 148 -2.12 -6.97 -2.97
CA LEU A 148 -2.79 -6.43 -4.15
C LEU A 148 -4.27 -6.84 -4.22
N SER A 149 -4.62 -8.07 -3.82
CA SER A 149 -6.03 -8.48 -3.79
C SER A 149 -6.86 -7.63 -2.83
N GLN A 150 -6.32 -7.28 -1.67
CA GLN A 150 -6.98 -6.38 -0.71
C GLN A 150 -7.04 -4.95 -1.24
N LEU A 151 -5.95 -4.46 -1.86
CA LEU A 151 -5.89 -3.12 -2.45
C LEU A 151 -6.96 -2.96 -3.54
N LEU A 152 -7.03 -3.91 -4.47
CA LEU A 152 -7.99 -3.88 -5.57
C LEU A 152 -9.43 -3.96 -5.06
N ALA A 153 -9.72 -4.90 -4.15
CA ALA A 153 -11.05 -5.00 -3.55
C ALA A 153 -11.45 -3.75 -2.77
N ALA A 154 -10.52 -3.13 -2.04
CA ALA A 154 -10.78 -1.87 -1.35
C ALA A 154 -11.06 -0.73 -2.34
N ALA A 155 -10.34 -0.66 -3.45
CA ALA A 155 -10.56 0.33 -4.49
C ALA A 155 -11.89 0.12 -5.22
N ASP A 156 -12.19 -1.10 -5.63
CA ASP A 156 -13.45 -1.45 -6.30
C ASP A 156 -14.66 -1.17 -5.40
N SER A 157 -14.55 -1.48 -4.10
CA SER A 157 -15.62 -1.17 -3.13
C SER A 157 -15.91 0.32 -2.96
N ALA A 158 -14.97 1.17 -3.37
CA ALA A 158 -15.08 2.63 -3.35
C ALA A 158 -15.38 3.22 -4.75
N GLY A 159 -15.54 2.43 -5.79
CA GLY A 159 -15.81 2.92 -7.14
C GLY A 159 -14.59 3.54 -7.85
N LEU A 160 -13.38 3.22 -7.44
CA LEU A 160 -12.15 3.83 -7.96
C LEU A 160 -11.62 3.19 -9.26
N ALA A 161 -12.13 2.07 -9.69
CA ALA A 161 -11.76 1.35 -10.91
C ALA A 161 -10.23 1.21 -11.12
N PRO A 162 -9.50 0.56 -10.22
CA PRO A 162 -8.03 0.46 -10.28
C PRO A 162 -7.57 -0.38 -11.48
N ARG A 163 -6.37 -0.06 -11.99
CA ARG A 163 -5.73 -0.86 -13.04
C ARG A 163 -4.41 -1.42 -12.52
N LEU A 164 -4.23 -2.74 -12.61
CA LEU A 164 -2.98 -3.40 -12.26
C LEU A 164 -2.05 -3.48 -13.49
N HIS A 165 -0.85 -2.95 -13.34
CA HIS A 165 0.22 -3.03 -14.33
C HIS A 165 1.28 -4.01 -13.85
N THR A 166 1.46 -5.13 -14.57
CA THR A 166 2.49 -6.14 -14.30
C THR A 166 3.63 -6.10 -15.30
N ARG A 167 3.55 -5.23 -16.31
CA ARG A 167 4.58 -4.97 -17.31
C ARG A 167 4.81 -3.47 -17.40
N PHE A 168 6.02 -3.06 -17.15
CA PHE A 168 6.48 -1.66 -17.24
C PHE A 168 7.98 -1.65 -17.48
N PRO A 169 8.54 -0.58 -18.09
CA PRO A 169 9.99 -0.43 -18.22
C PRO A 169 10.62 -0.19 -16.85
N ASP A 170 11.48 -1.09 -16.37
CA ASP A 170 12.13 -0.98 -15.06
C ASP A 170 12.86 0.37 -14.91
N ALA A 171 13.55 0.81 -15.97
CA ALA A 171 14.25 2.09 -15.98
C ALA A 171 13.34 3.35 -15.83
N ALA A 172 12.02 3.19 -16.02
CA ALA A 172 11.07 4.28 -15.82
C ALA A 172 10.51 4.34 -14.40
N VAL A 173 10.70 3.27 -13.62
CA VAL A 173 10.21 3.11 -12.25
C VAL A 173 11.36 3.20 -11.24
N ALA A 174 12.58 2.88 -11.65
CA ALA A 174 13.78 3.00 -10.84
C ALA A 174 14.25 4.47 -10.73
#